data_7bfb74a7b93fc1b15ae2a45847167003
#
_entry.id   7bfb74a7b93fc1b15ae2a45847167003
#
_cell.length_a   1.000
_cell.length_b   1.000
_cell.length_c   1.000
_cell.angle_alpha   90.00
_cell.angle_beta   90.00
_cell.angle_gamma   90.00
#
_symmetry.space_group_name_H-M   'P 1'
#
loop_
_entity.id
_entity.type
_entity.pdbx_description
1 polymer ?
#
loop_
_entity_poly.entity_id
_entity_poly.type
_entity_poly.pdbx_seq_one_letter_code
_entity_poly.pdbx_strand_id
1 'polypeptide(L)'
;FMNEIANLAERFGADVESVRLGIGSDPRIGYQFIYPGCGYGGSCFPKDIDALIHAGKEAGYPLQILKAVKEVNDDQKRLLVAKVHQTFGADLRGKHFAVWGLAFKPNTDDMRDAPSVTIIDGLTRCGATVCAFDPVANLTAEQVFEKQNRCTIVEDAYTALDGADALLVVTAPNTTASFDVAMVPF
;
A
#
# COMPACT_ATOMS: atom_id res chain seq x y z
N PHE A 1 4.05 12.84 -2.84
CA PHE A 1 3.62 13.73 -3.93
C PHE A 1 2.74 12.99 -4.94
N MET A 2 3.27 11.96 -5.69
CA MET A 2 2.46 11.27 -6.72
C MET A 2 1.20 10.61 -6.16
N ASN A 3 1.22 10.10 -4.94
CA ASN A 3 0.02 9.56 -4.29
C ASN A 3 -1.06 10.63 -4.06
N GLU A 4 -0.67 11.85 -3.65
CA GLU A 4 -1.63 12.96 -3.54
C GLU A 4 -2.21 13.35 -4.89
N ILE A 5 -1.35 13.38 -5.93
CA ILE A 5 -1.81 13.64 -7.32
C ILE A 5 -2.76 12.54 -7.80
N ALA A 6 -2.48 11.27 -7.51
CA ALA A 6 -3.36 10.16 -7.85
C ALA A 6 -4.72 10.27 -7.14
N ASN A 7 -4.73 10.57 -5.85
CA ASN A 7 -5.95 10.76 -5.07
C ASN A 7 -6.77 11.96 -5.57
N LEU A 8 -6.11 13.01 -6.07
CA LEU A 8 -6.78 14.16 -6.68
C LEU A 8 -7.33 13.82 -8.07
N ALA A 9 -6.53 13.12 -8.91
CA ALA A 9 -6.92 12.66 -10.23
C ALA A 9 -8.18 11.78 -10.17
N GLU A 10 -8.22 10.82 -9.23
CA GLU A 10 -9.39 9.98 -9.00
C GLU A 10 -10.66 10.81 -8.73
N ARG A 11 -10.57 11.86 -7.91
CA ARG A 11 -11.73 12.75 -7.60
C ARG A 11 -12.20 13.56 -8.78
N PHE A 12 -11.32 13.85 -9.72
CA PHE A 12 -11.66 14.60 -10.95
C PHE A 12 -11.98 13.68 -12.14
N GLY A 13 -11.87 12.36 -11.98
CA GLY A 13 -12.01 11.41 -13.09
C GLY A 13 -10.89 11.53 -14.12
N ALA A 14 -9.71 12.01 -13.72
CA ALA A 14 -8.54 12.14 -14.56
C ALA A 14 -7.67 10.87 -14.52
N ASP A 15 -7.01 10.55 -15.64
CA ASP A 15 -6.08 9.44 -15.74
C ASP A 15 -4.72 9.82 -15.13
N VAL A 16 -4.39 9.19 -13.98
CA VAL A 16 -3.14 9.44 -13.27
C VAL A 16 -1.91 8.99 -14.07
N GLU A 17 -2.05 7.98 -14.95
CA GLU A 17 -0.93 7.54 -15.79
C GLU A 17 -0.55 8.62 -16.81
N SER A 18 -1.52 9.26 -17.43
CA SER A 18 -1.27 10.42 -18.30
C SER A 18 -0.59 11.57 -17.55
N VAL A 19 -1.00 11.82 -16.31
CA VAL A 19 -0.35 12.83 -15.44
C VAL A 19 1.10 12.43 -15.13
N ARG A 20 1.33 11.16 -14.74
CA ARG A 20 2.67 10.62 -14.47
C ARG A 20 3.60 10.74 -15.68
N LEU A 21 3.11 10.37 -16.86
CA LEU A 21 3.87 10.50 -18.11
C LEU A 21 4.18 11.97 -18.42
N GLY A 22 3.22 12.86 -18.23
CA GLY A 22 3.43 14.30 -18.41
C GLY A 22 4.52 14.85 -17.49
N ILE A 23 4.45 14.55 -16.19
CA ILE A 23 5.46 14.96 -15.19
C ILE A 23 6.83 14.33 -15.50
N GLY A 24 6.85 13.02 -15.81
CA GLY A 24 8.07 12.27 -16.07
C GLY A 24 8.77 12.65 -17.38
N SER A 25 8.09 13.32 -18.30
CA SER A 25 8.68 13.79 -19.56
C SER A 25 9.73 14.91 -19.36
N ASP A 26 9.71 15.59 -18.22
CA ASP A 26 10.78 16.51 -17.84
C ASP A 26 12.03 15.72 -17.44
N PRO A 27 13.18 15.90 -18.13
CA PRO A 27 14.40 15.12 -17.87
C PRO A 27 14.99 15.37 -16.46
N ARG A 28 14.57 16.44 -15.77
CA ARG A 28 14.97 16.72 -14.39
C ARG A 28 14.24 15.85 -13.38
N ILE A 29 13.09 15.26 -13.77
CA ILE A 29 12.25 14.38 -12.94
C ILE A 29 12.42 12.94 -13.40
N GLY A 30 12.14 12.64 -14.68
CA GLY A 30 12.17 11.30 -15.25
C GLY A 30 10.95 10.45 -14.85
N TYR A 31 10.84 9.28 -15.46
CA TYR A 31 9.69 8.38 -15.29
C TYR A 31 9.81 7.42 -14.10
N GLN A 32 11.01 7.31 -13.52
CA GLN A 32 11.30 6.34 -12.48
C GLN A 32 10.88 6.85 -11.10
N PHE A 33 10.47 5.94 -10.24
CA PHE A 33 10.09 6.21 -8.84
C PHE A 33 8.89 7.16 -8.63
N ILE A 34 8.15 7.50 -9.68
CA ILE A 34 6.96 8.34 -9.61
C ILE A 34 5.66 7.56 -9.88
N TYR A 35 5.64 6.26 -9.60
CA TYR A 35 4.43 5.44 -9.65
C TYR A 35 3.62 5.64 -8.37
N PRO A 36 2.32 5.96 -8.47
CA PRO A 36 1.44 5.97 -7.30
C PRO A 36 1.14 4.54 -6.82
N GLY A 37 0.75 4.41 -5.57
CA GLY A 37 0.40 3.13 -4.96
C GLY A 37 -0.08 3.28 -3.52
N CYS A 38 -0.08 2.18 -2.76
CA CYS A 38 -0.57 2.14 -1.37
C CYS A 38 0.33 2.85 -0.34
N GLY A 39 1.38 3.53 -0.77
CA GLY A 39 2.38 4.15 0.07
C GLY A 39 3.76 3.49 -0.07
N TYR A 40 4.79 4.17 0.43
CA TYR A 40 6.13 3.61 0.47
C TYR A 40 6.40 2.89 1.80
N GLY A 41 7.29 1.92 1.75
CA GLY A 41 7.82 1.18 2.89
C GLY A 41 9.30 0.84 2.69
N GLY A 42 9.74 -0.26 3.26
CA GLY A 42 11.10 -0.76 3.17
C GLY A 42 11.98 -0.34 4.34
N SER A 43 13.19 -0.87 4.34
CA SER A 43 14.12 -0.79 5.48
C SER A 43 14.87 0.54 5.62
N CYS A 44 15.00 1.30 4.54
CA CYS A 44 15.85 2.49 4.51
C CYS A 44 15.02 3.78 4.54
N PHE A 45 14.15 3.97 3.56
CA PHE A 45 13.50 5.27 3.34
C PHE A 45 12.66 5.75 4.54
N PRO A 46 11.81 4.92 5.17
CA PRO A 46 11.03 5.37 6.34
C PRO A 46 11.92 5.80 7.51
N LYS A 47 12.90 4.96 7.90
CA LYS A 47 13.80 5.27 9.02
C LYS A 47 14.69 6.48 8.77
N ASP A 48 15.12 6.69 7.52
CA ASP A 48 16.00 7.81 7.17
C ASP A 48 15.23 9.13 7.21
N ILE A 49 13.96 9.13 6.79
CA ILE A 49 13.07 10.29 6.98
C ILE A 49 12.87 10.58 8.46
N ASP A 50 12.58 9.57 9.27
CA ASP A 50 12.40 9.74 10.72
C ASP A 50 13.67 10.28 11.40
N ALA A 51 14.84 9.76 11.03
CA ALA A 51 16.13 10.21 11.55
C ALA A 51 16.38 11.69 11.20
N LEU A 52 16.11 12.11 9.96
CA LEU A 52 16.26 13.50 9.54
C LEU A 52 15.27 14.43 10.25
N ILE A 53 14.03 14.03 10.42
CA ILE A 53 13.02 14.80 11.18
C ILE A 53 13.50 15.00 12.63
N HIS A 54 14.03 13.94 13.24
CA HIS A 54 14.54 13.99 14.61
C HIS A 54 15.75 14.92 14.72
N ALA A 55 16.75 14.77 13.85
CA ALA A 55 17.93 15.62 13.82
C ALA A 55 17.59 17.10 13.58
N GLY A 56 16.65 17.38 12.68
CA GLY A 56 16.16 18.74 12.46
C GLY A 56 15.51 19.34 13.71
N LYS A 57 14.73 18.55 14.45
CA LYS A 57 14.12 18.97 15.71
C LYS A 57 15.18 19.29 16.78
N GLU A 58 16.19 18.44 16.92
CA GLU A 58 17.31 18.67 17.87
C GLU A 58 18.12 19.91 17.51
N ALA A 59 18.29 20.17 16.20
CA ALA A 59 18.96 21.40 15.72
C ALA A 59 18.10 22.67 15.82
N GLY A 60 16.87 22.59 16.33
CA GLY A 60 15.94 23.73 16.37
C GLY A 60 15.42 24.17 15.00
N TYR A 61 15.59 23.33 13.96
CA TYR A 61 15.13 23.59 12.58
C TYR A 61 14.18 22.50 12.10
N PRO A 62 12.87 22.63 12.34
CA PRO A 62 11.91 21.59 11.96
C PRO A 62 11.79 21.47 10.44
N LEU A 63 11.93 20.23 9.94
CA LEU A 63 11.86 19.89 8.53
C LEU A 63 10.40 19.66 8.12
N GLN A 64 9.69 20.73 7.77
CA GLN A 64 8.24 20.72 7.50
C GLN A 64 7.87 19.81 6.32
N ILE A 65 8.66 19.84 5.23
CA ILE A 65 8.38 18.99 4.04
C ILE A 65 8.49 17.51 4.38
N LEU A 66 9.53 17.09 5.12
CA LEU A 66 9.69 15.68 5.49
C LEU A 66 8.58 15.22 6.44
N LYS A 67 8.14 16.09 7.35
CA LYS A 67 7.00 15.81 8.22
C LYS A 67 5.73 15.59 7.40
N ALA A 68 5.44 16.48 6.45
CA ALA A 68 4.30 16.35 5.55
C ALA A 68 4.38 15.08 4.70
N VAL A 69 5.57 14.74 4.17
CA VAL A 69 5.79 13.49 3.41
C VAL A 69 5.44 12.25 4.24
N LYS A 70 5.86 12.22 5.53
CA LYS A 70 5.53 11.12 6.44
C LYS A 70 4.02 11.03 6.68
N GLU A 71 3.39 12.13 7.05
CA GLU A 71 1.94 12.20 7.33
C GLU A 71 1.12 11.75 6.12
N VAL A 72 1.43 12.25 4.93
CA VAL A 72 0.78 11.85 3.67
C VAL A 72 0.96 10.36 3.39
N ASN A 73 2.15 9.80 3.66
CA ASN A 73 2.38 8.37 3.46
C ASN A 73 1.60 7.50 4.46
N ASP A 74 1.52 7.92 5.71
CA ASP A 74 0.74 7.21 6.74
C ASP A 74 -0.76 7.21 6.40
N ASP A 75 -1.28 8.30 5.86
CA ASP A 75 -2.66 8.38 5.37
C ASP A 75 -2.87 7.53 4.12
N GLN A 76 -1.90 7.51 3.21
CA GLN A 76 -1.96 6.69 1.99
C GLN A 76 -2.06 5.20 2.31
N LYS A 77 -1.31 4.70 3.29
CA LYS A 77 -1.39 3.29 3.73
C LYS A 77 -2.78 2.90 4.27
N ARG A 78 -3.58 3.87 4.71
CA ARG A 78 -4.94 3.64 5.23
C ARG A 78 -6.03 3.80 4.16
N LEU A 79 -5.69 4.41 3.02
CA LEU A 79 -6.68 4.78 2.00
C LEU A 79 -7.46 3.57 1.47
N LEU A 80 -6.78 2.43 1.23
CA LEU A 80 -7.44 1.24 0.71
C LEU A 80 -8.47 0.68 1.73
N VAL A 81 -8.16 0.70 3.02
CA VAL A 81 -9.10 0.32 4.07
C VAL A 81 -10.31 1.28 4.09
N ALA A 82 -10.08 2.58 3.90
CA ALA A 82 -11.16 3.56 3.80
C ALA A 82 -12.08 3.29 2.58
N LYS A 83 -11.51 2.91 1.43
CA LYS A 83 -12.28 2.50 0.24
C LYS A 83 -13.11 1.24 0.52
N VAL A 84 -12.54 0.24 1.21
CA VAL A 84 -13.28 -0.95 1.65
C VAL A 84 -14.48 -0.55 2.54
N HIS A 85 -14.27 0.34 3.51
CA HIS A 85 -15.36 0.82 4.35
C HIS A 85 -16.45 1.58 3.59
N GLN A 86 -16.09 2.32 2.55
CA GLN A 86 -17.07 3.00 1.69
C GLN A 86 -17.99 2.00 0.96
N THR A 87 -17.44 0.83 0.57
CA THR A 87 -18.18 -0.19 -0.19
C THR A 87 -18.93 -1.17 0.71
N PHE A 88 -18.31 -1.63 1.80
CA PHE A 88 -18.82 -2.73 2.62
C PHE A 88 -19.32 -2.29 4.01
N GLY A 89 -19.16 -1.01 4.36
CA GLY A 89 -19.47 -0.49 5.69
C GLY A 89 -18.30 -0.60 6.66
N ALA A 90 -18.47 -0.03 7.86
CA ALA A 90 -17.42 0.00 8.89
C ALA A 90 -17.25 -1.34 9.62
N ASP A 91 -18.30 -2.14 9.72
CA ASP A 91 -18.28 -3.48 10.33
C ASP A 91 -18.01 -4.52 9.24
N LEU A 92 -16.84 -5.12 9.27
CA LEU A 92 -16.41 -6.11 8.28
C LEU A 92 -16.54 -7.55 8.78
N ARG A 93 -17.28 -7.80 9.86
CA ARG A 93 -17.54 -9.16 10.36
C ARG A 93 -18.27 -9.99 9.32
N GLY A 94 -17.76 -11.19 9.05
CA GLY A 94 -18.28 -12.09 8.01
C GLY A 94 -17.84 -11.74 6.58
N LYS A 95 -17.04 -10.68 6.42
CA LYS A 95 -16.41 -10.34 5.14
C LYS A 95 -15.07 -11.03 4.98
N HIS A 96 -14.78 -11.43 3.75
CA HIS A 96 -13.54 -12.09 3.38
C HIS A 96 -12.86 -11.33 2.24
N PHE A 97 -11.57 -11.00 2.39
CA PHE A 97 -10.81 -10.26 1.38
C PHE A 97 -9.59 -11.04 0.91
N ALA A 98 -9.42 -11.11 -0.39
CA ALA A 98 -8.16 -11.52 -1.00
C ALA A 98 -7.19 -10.34 -1.04
N VAL A 99 -5.90 -10.58 -0.73
CA VAL A 99 -4.84 -9.55 -0.81
C VAL A 99 -3.68 -10.09 -1.63
N TRP A 100 -3.34 -9.41 -2.72
CA TRP A 100 -2.19 -9.72 -3.55
C TRP A 100 -1.08 -8.68 -3.40
N GLY A 101 0.15 -9.19 -3.17
CA GLY A 101 1.34 -8.38 -2.98
C GLY A 101 1.51 -7.94 -1.53
N LEU A 102 2.51 -8.50 -0.84
CA LEU A 102 2.74 -8.31 0.59
C LEU A 102 4.02 -7.55 0.88
N ALA A 103 5.05 -7.69 0.03
CA ALA A 103 6.30 -6.95 0.16
C ALA A 103 6.11 -5.45 -0.12
N PHE A 104 7.04 -4.63 0.38
CA PHE A 104 6.97 -3.16 0.20
C PHE A 104 7.16 -2.70 -1.26
N LYS A 105 7.70 -3.55 -2.11
CA LYS A 105 7.87 -3.36 -3.57
C LYS A 105 7.96 -4.71 -4.26
N PRO A 106 7.81 -4.77 -5.60
CA PRO A 106 7.98 -6.01 -6.36
C PRO A 106 9.37 -6.64 -6.23
N ASN A 107 9.43 -7.97 -6.41
CA ASN A 107 10.67 -8.76 -6.50
C ASN A 107 11.55 -8.71 -5.23
N THR A 108 10.96 -8.63 -4.06
CA THR A 108 11.63 -8.77 -2.76
C THR A 108 10.71 -9.47 -1.77
N ASP A 109 11.30 -10.05 -0.74
CA ASP A 109 10.60 -10.60 0.42
C ASP A 109 10.56 -9.64 1.62
N ASP A 110 11.08 -8.41 1.45
CA ASP A 110 11.16 -7.42 2.52
C ASP A 110 9.77 -6.81 2.80
N MET A 111 9.24 -7.09 3.98
CA MET A 111 7.96 -6.58 4.47
C MET A 111 8.09 -5.46 5.50
N ARG A 112 9.30 -4.96 5.75
CA ARG A 112 9.50 -3.88 6.72
C ARG A 112 8.76 -2.62 6.29
N ASP A 113 7.90 -2.15 7.16
CA ASP A 113 7.03 -0.97 6.92
C ASP A 113 6.19 -1.07 5.62
N ALA A 114 5.89 -2.29 5.17
CA ALA A 114 5.10 -2.52 3.97
C ALA A 114 3.64 -2.04 4.16
N PRO A 115 3.03 -1.40 3.16
CA PRO A 115 1.62 -0.98 3.20
C PRO A 115 0.65 -2.13 3.48
N SER A 116 0.94 -3.34 3.00
CA SER A 116 0.14 -4.55 3.22
C SER A 116 -0.09 -4.83 4.71
N VAL A 117 0.91 -4.61 5.56
CA VAL A 117 0.81 -4.83 7.01
C VAL A 117 -0.24 -3.89 7.62
N THR A 118 -0.21 -2.61 7.26
CA THR A 118 -1.19 -1.62 7.72
C THR A 118 -2.59 -1.94 7.21
N ILE A 119 -2.72 -2.37 5.95
CA ILE A 119 -4.00 -2.68 5.33
C ILE A 119 -4.62 -3.93 5.97
N ILE A 120 -3.88 -5.03 6.06
CA ILE A 120 -4.37 -6.29 6.65
C ILE A 120 -4.75 -6.09 8.12
N ASP A 121 -3.92 -5.37 8.88
CA ASP A 121 -4.24 -5.02 10.27
C ASP A 121 -5.53 -4.19 10.38
N GLY A 122 -5.70 -3.20 9.50
CA GLY A 122 -6.92 -2.39 9.45
C GLY A 122 -8.18 -3.21 9.17
N LEU A 123 -8.14 -4.12 8.20
CA LEU A 123 -9.26 -4.98 7.83
C LEU A 123 -9.62 -5.97 8.97
N THR A 124 -8.61 -6.63 9.51
CA THR A 124 -8.82 -7.67 10.54
C THR A 124 -9.29 -7.09 11.89
N ARG A 125 -8.84 -5.88 12.25
CA ARG A 125 -9.38 -5.14 13.41
C ARG A 125 -10.86 -4.81 13.25
N CYS A 126 -11.35 -4.60 12.05
CA CYS A 126 -12.77 -4.37 11.76
C CYS A 126 -13.58 -5.66 11.60
N GLY A 127 -12.96 -6.83 11.85
CA GLY A 127 -13.61 -8.13 11.91
C GLY A 127 -13.53 -8.96 10.64
N ALA A 128 -12.91 -8.46 9.55
CA ALA A 128 -12.72 -9.21 8.33
C ALA A 128 -11.76 -10.40 8.50
N THR A 129 -11.89 -11.38 7.62
CA THR A 129 -10.86 -12.39 7.35
C THR A 129 -10.11 -12.04 6.07
N VAL A 130 -8.84 -12.39 6.00
CA VAL A 130 -7.98 -12.10 4.86
C VAL A 130 -7.30 -13.38 4.40
N CYS A 131 -7.30 -13.63 3.10
CA CYS A 131 -6.46 -14.61 2.45
C CYS A 131 -5.45 -13.89 1.54
N ALA A 132 -4.16 -14.06 1.79
CA ALA A 132 -3.14 -13.24 1.18
C ALA A 132 -2.08 -14.06 0.44
N PHE A 133 -1.56 -13.49 -0.65
CA PHE A 133 -0.56 -14.11 -1.51
C PHE A 133 0.50 -13.09 -1.96
N ASP A 134 1.76 -13.52 -1.97
CA ASP A 134 2.86 -12.82 -2.63
C ASP A 134 3.80 -13.86 -3.27
N PRO A 135 4.21 -13.72 -4.53
CA PRO A 135 5.05 -14.72 -5.20
C PRO A 135 6.45 -14.88 -4.61
N VAL A 136 6.91 -13.92 -3.79
CA VAL A 136 8.27 -13.91 -3.22
C VAL A 136 8.26 -13.86 -1.69
N ALA A 137 7.31 -13.12 -1.09
CA ALA A 137 7.33 -12.78 0.33
C ALA A 137 6.48 -13.71 1.22
N ASN A 138 5.88 -14.80 0.71
CA ASN A 138 4.98 -15.66 1.49
C ASN A 138 5.61 -16.14 2.81
N LEU A 139 6.85 -16.66 2.78
CA LEU A 139 7.52 -17.13 4.00
C LEU A 139 7.75 -16.03 5.04
N THR A 140 8.10 -14.83 4.58
CA THR A 140 8.24 -13.66 5.46
C THR A 140 6.88 -13.21 6.00
N ALA A 141 5.84 -13.27 5.16
CA ALA A 141 4.48 -12.92 5.53
C ALA A 141 3.91 -13.85 6.61
N GLU A 142 4.16 -15.15 6.53
CA GLU A 142 3.78 -16.11 7.58
C GLU A 142 4.36 -15.71 8.93
N GLN A 143 5.62 -15.28 8.98
CA GLN A 143 6.26 -14.81 10.21
C GLN A 143 5.66 -13.49 10.71
N VAL A 144 5.44 -12.53 9.80
CA VAL A 144 4.87 -11.21 10.13
C VAL A 144 3.46 -11.34 10.68
N PHE A 145 2.65 -12.24 10.09
CA PHE A 145 1.25 -12.44 10.47
C PHE A 145 1.00 -13.64 11.39
N GLU A 146 2.05 -14.27 11.94
CA GLU A 146 1.95 -15.44 12.83
C GLU A 146 0.90 -15.27 13.94
N LYS A 147 0.80 -14.07 14.50
CA LYS A 147 -0.13 -13.75 15.59
C LYS A 147 -1.49 -13.21 15.10
N GLN A 148 -1.69 -13.14 13.80
CA GLN A 148 -2.89 -12.56 13.21
C GLN A 148 -3.89 -13.68 12.84
N ASN A 149 -4.76 -14.05 13.79
CA ASN A 149 -5.69 -15.17 13.65
C ASN A 149 -6.71 -15.04 12.50
N ARG A 150 -6.79 -13.89 11.84
CA ARG A 150 -7.73 -13.59 10.74
C ARG A 150 -7.05 -13.40 9.40
N CYS A 151 -5.76 -13.68 9.31
CA CYS A 151 -4.98 -13.64 8.07
C CYS A 151 -4.39 -15.02 7.79
N THR A 152 -4.62 -15.53 6.59
CA THR A 152 -4.04 -16.78 6.09
C THR A 152 -3.19 -16.48 4.87
N ILE A 153 -1.97 -16.97 4.85
CA ILE A 153 -1.09 -16.90 3.68
C ILE A 153 -1.27 -18.18 2.86
N VAL A 154 -1.39 -18.05 1.54
CA VAL A 154 -1.57 -19.18 0.62
C VAL A 154 -0.48 -19.21 -0.45
N GLU A 155 -0.21 -20.39 -1.00
CA GLU A 155 0.86 -20.60 -1.98
C GLU A 155 0.46 -20.22 -3.42
N ASP A 156 -0.84 -20.09 -3.68
CA ASP A 156 -1.38 -19.81 -5.01
C ASP A 156 -2.29 -18.57 -4.99
N ALA A 157 -2.10 -17.69 -5.99
CA ALA A 157 -2.82 -16.43 -6.10
C ALA A 157 -4.34 -16.62 -6.23
N TYR A 158 -4.77 -17.61 -6.99
CA TYR A 158 -6.19 -17.86 -7.23
C TYR A 158 -6.86 -18.51 -6.05
N THR A 159 -6.13 -19.33 -5.27
CA THR A 159 -6.61 -19.86 -3.99
C THR A 159 -6.98 -18.73 -3.01
N ALA A 160 -6.27 -17.60 -3.08
CA ALA A 160 -6.61 -16.44 -2.25
C ALA A 160 -7.99 -15.84 -2.58
N LEU A 161 -8.50 -16.07 -3.79
CA LEU A 161 -9.80 -15.54 -4.26
C LEU A 161 -11.00 -16.37 -3.80
N ASP A 162 -10.78 -17.59 -3.30
CA ASP A 162 -11.86 -18.52 -2.96
C ASP A 162 -12.75 -17.92 -1.86
N GLY A 163 -14.01 -17.64 -2.21
CA GLY A 163 -14.99 -17.06 -1.31
C GLY A 163 -14.72 -15.60 -0.88
N ALA A 164 -13.84 -14.89 -1.57
CA ALA A 164 -13.57 -13.50 -1.28
C ALA A 164 -14.71 -12.58 -1.73
N ASP A 165 -15.05 -11.59 -0.92
CA ASP A 165 -15.97 -10.49 -1.29
C ASP A 165 -15.29 -9.47 -2.22
N ALA A 166 -13.98 -9.33 -2.14
CA ALA A 166 -13.17 -8.49 -3.04
C ALA A 166 -11.69 -8.86 -3.02
N LEU A 167 -11.00 -8.51 -4.12
CA LEU A 167 -9.55 -8.54 -4.25
C LEU A 167 -8.94 -7.17 -4.01
N LEU A 168 -7.91 -7.11 -3.18
CA LEU A 168 -7.10 -5.92 -2.93
C LEU A 168 -5.69 -6.15 -3.49
N VAL A 169 -5.29 -5.36 -4.49
CA VAL A 169 -3.94 -5.42 -5.06
C VAL A 169 -3.09 -4.32 -4.42
N VAL A 170 -2.13 -4.71 -3.59
CA VAL A 170 -1.30 -3.79 -2.80
C VAL A 170 0.07 -3.58 -3.44
N THR A 171 0.72 -4.67 -3.85
CA THR A 171 1.99 -4.62 -4.57
C THR A 171 1.86 -5.46 -5.83
N ALA A 172 1.89 -4.82 -6.98
CA ALA A 172 1.78 -5.52 -8.26
C ALA A 172 3.17 -5.97 -8.75
N PRO A 173 3.29 -7.15 -9.39
CA PRO A 173 4.50 -7.50 -10.11
C PRO A 173 4.77 -6.47 -11.20
N ASN A 174 6.06 -6.27 -11.56
CA ASN A 174 6.51 -5.33 -12.58
C ASN A 174 5.85 -5.60 -13.95
N THR A 175 4.63 -5.17 -14.09
CA THR A 175 3.99 -4.97 -15.39
C THR A 175 3.93 -3.47 -15.63
N THR A 176 4.12 -3.05 -16.86
CA THR A 176 4.04 -1.65 -17.32
C THR A 176 2.64 -1.04 -17.16
N ALA A 177 1.75 -1.71 -16.45
CA ALA A 177 0.44 -1.20 -16.12
C ALA A 177 0.52 -0.38 -14.82
N SER A 178 0.09 0.85 -14.89
CA SER A 178 -0.25 1.66 -13.73
C SER A 178 -1.34 0.93 -12.96
N PHE A 179 -1.01 0.38 -11.81
CA PHE A 179 -2.04 -0.12 -10.93
C PHE A 179 -2.49 1.04 -10.05
N ASP A 180 -3.64 1.58 -10.38
CA ASP A 180 -4.45 2.23 -9.37
C ASP A 180 -4.62 1.25 -8.21
N VAL A 181 -4.56 1.78 -6.99
CA VAL A 181 -4.89 1.01 -5.78
C VAL A 181 -6.23 0.34 -6.01
N ALA A 182 -6.21 -0.90 -6.49
CA ALA A 182 -7.40 -1.54 -7.02
C ALA A 182 -8.04 -2.42 -5.95
N MET A 183 -9.29 -2.09 -5.65
CA MET A 183 -10.24 -3.00 -5.04
C MET A 183 -11.19 -3.47 -6.16
N VAL A 184 -11.22 -4.76 -6.40
CA VAL A 184 -12.16 -5.39 -7.34
C VAL A 184 -13.16 -6.18 -6.51
N PRO A 185 -14.39 -5.65 -6.30
CA PRO A 185 -15.46 -6.41 -5.66
C PRO A 185 -15.91 -7.54 -6.60
N PHE A 186 -16.32 -8.67 -6.02
CA PHE A 186 -16.89 -9.82 -6.73
C PHE A 186 -18.42 -9.86 -6.57
#